data_ed8a4156925a16f4733efcfb48f87aff
#
_entry.id   ed8a4156925a16f4733efcfb48f87aff
#
_cell.length_a   1.000
_cell.length_b   1.000
_cell.length_c   1.000
_cell.angle_alpha   90.00
_cell.angle_beta   90.00
_cell.angle_gamma   90.00
#
_symmetry.space_group_name_H-M   'P 1'
#
loop_
_entity.id
_entity.type
_entity.pdbx_description
1 polymer ?
#
loop_
_entity_poly.entity_id
_entity_poly.type
_entity_poly.pdbx_seq_one_letter_code
_entity_poly.pdbx_strand_id
1 'polypeptide(L)'
;MGLCLRRPTSACSARAAESSVAPVIDLKLLRENPDVVRASQRARGEDPGLVDALLDSDAARRAAVSSADNLRAEQKTASRKVGKASPDERPALLAAAKELADTVKAAESQQGDAEKAFTAAQMAISNVIIDGVPAGGEDDFVVLDTVGEPRAIENAKDHVELGESLGVIDLERGAKVSGARFYFLTGAGAFLQLGLMQLATRLAADNGFTLMIPPVLVRPEVMAGTGFLGAHSEEVYRIEGDDLYLVGTSEVPLAGYHADEILDLSAGPLRYAGLSTCFRREAGSHGKDTRGIIRVHQFDKVEGFVYCAPEDAEGEHDRLLGWQREMLAKIEVPYRVIDIAAGDLGSSAARKFDCEAWIPTQQTYRELTSTSNCTTFQARRLAVRYRDENGKPQTAATLNGTLATTRWLVAILENHQQPDGSVRVPDALVPFVGTEVLEPQKKK
;
A
#
# COMPACT_ATOMS: atom_id res chain seq x y z
N MET A 1 34.80 -25.99 40.34
CA MET A 1 33.77 -25.03 40.81
C MET A 1 32.76 -24.87 39.70
N GLY A 2 31.68 -25.68 39.70
CA GLY A 2 30.68 -25.73 38.65
C GLY A 2 29.51 -24.81 39.01
N LEU A 3 29.19 -23.89 38.13
CA LEU A 3 27.96 -23.07 38.22
C LEU A 3 26.86 -23.72 37.36
N CYS A 4 25.90 -24.29 38.05
CA CYS A 4 24.68 -24.88 37.50
C CYS A 4 23.68 -23.75 37.19
N LEU A 5 23.50 -23.38 35.92
CA LEU A 5 22.49 -22.47 35.50
C LEU A 5 21.15 -23.20 35.32
N ARG A 6 20.23 -23.02 36.23
CA ARG A 6 18.85 -23.45 36.16
C ARG A 6 18.12 -22.63 35.07
N ARG A 7 17.54 -23.31 34.09
CA ARG A 7 16.58 -22.73 33.15
C ARG A 7 15.21 -22.53 33.86
N PRO A 8 14.56 -21.36 33.73
CA PRO A 8 13.18 -21.26 34.12
C PRO A 8 12.29 -21.84 33.01
N THR A 9 11.54 -22.89 33.33
CA THR A 9 10.39 -23.36 32.52
C THR A 9 9.20 -22.45 32.76
N SER A 10 9.03 -21.46 31.90
CA SER A 10 7.79 -20.72 31.81
C SER A 10 6.96 -21.35 30.72
N ALA A 11 5.95 -22.10 31.09
CA ALA A 11 4.88 -22.54 30.22
C ALA A 11 4.05 -21.32 29.85
N CYS A 12 4.35 -20.69 28.71
CA CYS A 12 3.46 -19.69 28.09
C CYS A 12 2.31 -20.46 27.48
N SER A 13 1.15 -20.46 28.17
CA SER A 13 -0.11 -20.91 27.59
C SER A 13 -0.44 -19.99 26.40
N ALA A 14 -0.22 -20.49 25.19
CA ALA A 14 -0.74 -19.87 23.97
C ALA A 14 -2.27 -19.88 24.07
N ARG A 15 -2.86 -18.79 24.54
CA ARG A 15 -4.24 -18.44 24.17
C ARG A 15 -4.21 -18.24 22.67
N ALA A 16 -4.85 -19.14 21.92
CA ALA A 16 -5.25 -18.89 20.55
C ALA A 16 -6.09 -17.58 20.59
N ALA A 17 -5.48 -16.48 20.15
CA ALA A 17 -6.22 -15.27 19.86
C ALA A 17 -7.13 -15.65 18.69
N GLU A 18 -8.44 -15.73 18.95
CA GLU A 18 -9.45 -15.69 17.90
C GLU A 18 -9.17 -14.41 17.12
N SER A 19 -8.58 -14.54 15.94
CA SER A 19 -8.41 -13.43 15.02
C SER A 19 -9.80 -13.06 14.50
N SER A 20 -10.47 -12.16 15.19
CA SER A 20 -11.62 -11.47 14.60
C SER A 20 -11.03 -10.59 13.48
N VAL A 21 -11.11 -11.08 12.24
CA VAL A 21 -10.74 -10.29 11.07
C VAL A 21 -11.55 -9.01 11.11
N ALA A 22 -10.87 -7.88 11.24
CA ALA A 22 -11.52 -6.59 11.28
C ALA A 22 -12.24 -6.32 9.94
N PRO A 23 -13.42 -5.67 9.93
CA PRO A 23 -14.22 -5.49 8.72
C PRO A 23 -13.50 -4.60 7.71
N VAL A 24 -13.34 -5.11 6.50
CA VAL A 24 -12.64 -4.48 5.36
C VAL A 24 -13.36 -3.24 4.85
N ILE A 25 -14.70 -3.24 4.88
CA ILE A 25 -15.57 -2.10 4.57
C ILE A 25 -16.31 -1.68 5.83
N ASP A 26 -16.73 -0.42 5.90
CA ASP A 26 -17.62 0.01 6.98
C ASP A 26 -18.96 -0.72 6.85
N LEU A 27 -19.16 -1.72 7.74
CA LEU A 27 -20.39 -2.53 7.75
C LEU A 27 -21.64 -1.73 8.08
N LYS A 28 -21.49 -0.59 8.78
CA LYS A 28 -22.60 0.31 9.03
C LYS A 28 -23.02 0.99 7.74
N LEU A 29 -22.07 1.58 7.02
CA LEU A 29 -22.32 2.16 5.70
C LEU A 29 -22.92 1.13 4.73
N LEU A 30 -22.33 -0.08 4.67
CA LEU A 30 -22.80 -1.16 3.81
C LEU A 30 -24.26 -1.54 4.07
N ARG A 31 -24.67 -1.63 5.34
CA ARG A 31 -26.04 -2.04 5.73
C ARG A 31 -27.05 -0.93 5.65
N GLU A 32 -26.68 0.31 5.99
CA GLU A 32 -27.57 1.45 6.02
C GLU A 32 -27.72 2.12 4.65
N ASN A 33 -26.64 2.17 3.86
CA ASN A 33 -26.57 2.84 2.56
C ASN A 33 -25.80 2.03 1.50
N PRO A 34 -26.24 0.80 1.17
CA PRO A 34 -25.53 -0.05 0.19
C PRO A 34 -25.42 0.58 -1.21
N ASP A 35 -26.35 1.47 -1.56
CA ASP A 35 -26.34 2.14 -2.87
C ASP A 35 -25.15 3.08 -3.06
N VAL A 36 -24.63 3.68 -2.01
CA VAL A 36 -23.37 4.47 -2.05
C VAL A 36 -22.21 3.56 -2.44
N VAL A 37 -22.13 2.36 -1.85
CA VAL A 37 -21.08 1.39 -2.18
C VAL A 37 -21.22 0.87 -3.59
N ARG A 38 -22.47 0.55 -4.05
CA ARG A 38 -22.74 0.14 -5.45
C ARG A 38 -22.40 1.25 -6.45
N ALA A 39 -22.70 2.51 -6.11
CA ALA A 39 -22.35 3.66 -6.96
C ALA A 39 -20.83 3.80 -7.09
N SER A 40 -20.08 3.63 -5.99
CA SER A 40 -18.62 3.63 -6.00
C SER A 40 -18.05 2.50 -6.87
N GLN A 41 -18.57 1.26 -6.74
CA GLN A 41 -18.12 0.16 -7.59
C GLN A 41 -18.37 0.43 -9.08
N ARG A 42 -19.57 0.98 -9.43
CA ARG A 42 -19.86 1.38 -10.82
C ARG A 42 -18.92 2.46 -11.33
N ALA A 43 -18.63 3.47 -10.51
CA ALA A 43 -17.70 4.54 -10.90
C ALA A 43 -16.27 4.03 -11.15
N ARG A 44 -15.88 2.98 -10.44
CA ARG A 44 -14.60 2.26 -10.64
C ARG A 44 -14.61 1.29 -11.84
N GLY A 45 -15.77 1.11 -12.52
CA GLY A 45 -15.90 0.07 -13.54
C GLY A 45 -15.94 -1.35 -12.98
N GLU A 46 -16.14 -1.51 -11.67
CA GLU A 46 -16.23 -2.79 -10.98
C GLU A 46 -17.69 -3.28 -10.90
N ASP A 47 -17.85 -4.60 -10.64
CA ASP A 47 -19.18 -5.22 -10.56
C ASP A 47 -19.93 -4.81 -9.28
N PRO A 48 -21.04 -4.04 -9.36
CA PRO A 48 -21.84 -3.71 -8.18
C PRO A 48 -22.51 -4.92 -7.52
N GLY A 49 -22.63 -6.06 -8.22
CA GLY A 49 -23.14 -7.32 -7.65
C GLY A 49 -22.28 -7.88 -6.53
N LEU A 50 -21.00 -7.49 -6.47
CA LEU A 50 -20.12 -7.83 -5.34
C LEU A 50 -20.66 -7.28 -4.01
N VAL A 51 -21.38 -6.15 -4.04
CA VAL A 51 -21.99 -5.55 -2.84
C VAL A 51 -23.13 -6.42 -2.34
N ASP A 52 -23.92 -6.97 -3.23
CA ASP A 52 -25.03 -7.89 -2.88
C ASP A 52 -24.47 -9.20 -2.31
N ALA A 53 -23.45 -9.77 -2.94
CA ALA A 53 -22.75 -10.95 -2.43
C ALA A 53 -22.16 -10.72 -1.02
N LEU A 54 -21.65 -9.52 -0.76
CA LEU A 54 -21.14 -9.15 0.57
C LEU A 54 -22.29 -9.03 1.59
N LEU A 55 -23.40 -8.40 1.23
CA LEU A 55 -24.58 -8.30 2.10
C LEU A 55 -25.14 -9.68 2.46
N ASP A 56 -25.25 -10.59 1.49
CA ASP A 56 -25.72 -11.97 1.68
C ASP A 56 -24.77 -12.74 2.59
N SER A 57 -23.46 -12.62 2.40
CA SER A 57 -22.46 -13.28 3.23
C SER A 57 -22.44 -12.72 4.67
N ASP A 58 -22.67 -11.41 4.87
CA ASP A 58 -22.84 -10.82 6.20
C ASP A 58 -24.10 -11.35 6.91
N ALA A 59 -25.20 -11.48 6.18
CA ALA A 59 -26.45 -12.07 6.73
C ALA A 59 -26.24 -13.53 7.14
N ALA A 60 -25.61 -14.33 6.26
CA ALA A 60 -25.30 -15.73 6.54
C ALA A 60 -24.36 -15.89 7.76
N ARG A 61 -23.30 -15.07 7.84
CA ARG A 61 -22.38 -15.05 8.98
C ARG A 61 -23.11 -14.73 10.29
N ARG A 62 -23.95 -13.70 10.32
CA ARG A 62 -24.71 -13.33 11.52
C ARG A 62 -25.67 -14.45 11.96
N ALA A 63 -26.32 -15.10 11.01
CA ALA A 63 -27.19 -16.25 11.30
C ALA A 63 -26.40 -17.42 11.88
N ALA A 64 -25.25 -17.79 11.30
CA ALA A 64 -24.39 -18.85 11.76
C ALA A 64 -23.84 -18.59 13.17
N VAL A 65 -23.38 -17.37 13.46
CA VAL A 65 -22.92 -16.96 14.80
C VAL A 65 -24.06 -17.11 15.82
N SER A 66 -25.26 -16.57 15.51
CA SER A 66 -26.41 -16.67 16.42
C SER A 66 -26.83 -18.12 16.69
N SER A 67 -26.79 -18.97 15.65
CA SER A 67 -27.10 -20.42 15.80
C SER A 67 -26.08 -21.11 16.70
N ALA A 68 -24.79 -20.90 16.47
CA ALA A 68 -23.74 -21.53 17.29
C ALA A 68 -23.81 -21.08 18.76
N ASP A 69 -24.05 -19.76 18.99
CA ASP A 69 -24.18 -19.22 20.36
C ASP A 69 -25.39 -19.80 21.10
N ASN A 70 -26.53 -19.94 20.43
CA ASN A 70 -27.73 -20.57 21.01
C ASN A 70 -27.48 -22.04 21.39
N LEU A 71 -26.86 -22.82 20.47
CA LEU A 71 -26.53 -24.22 20.72
C LEU A 71 -25.49 -24.40 21.83
N ARG A 72 -24.50 -23.51 21.95
CA ARG A 72 -23.55 -23.50 23.09
C ARG A 72 -24.28 -23.24 24.42
N ALA A 73 -25.26 -22.32 24.44
CA ALA A 73 -26.04 -22.02 25.63
C ALA A 73 -26.91 -23.25 26.04
N GLU A 74 -27.52 -23.95 25.07
CA GLU A 74 -28.24 -25.18 25.28
C GLU A 74 -27.33 -26.30 25.81
N GLN A 75 -26.13 -26.48 25.21
CA GLN A 75 -25.15 -27.47 25.66
C GLN A 75 -24.70 -27.20 27.11
N LYS A 76 -24.46 -25.93 27.48
CA LYS A 76 -24.12 -25.57 28.85
C LYS A 76 -25.27 -25.93 29.82
N THR A 77 -26.52 -25.77 29.37
CA THR A 77 -27.71 -26.11 30.16
C THR A 77 -27.88 -27.63 30.28
N ALA A 78 -27.72 -28.40 29.19
CA ALA A 78 -27.77 -29.87 29.18
C ALA A 78 -26.66 -30.44 30.08
N SER A 79 -25.44 -29.96 30.02
CA SER A 79 -24.33 -30.39 30.88
C SER A 79 -24.61 -30.17 32.35
N ARG A 80 -25.29 -29.06 32.73
CA ARG A 80 -25.74 -28.84 34.12
C ARG A 80 -26.83 -29.82 34.57
N LYS A 81 -27.75 -30.21 33.67
CA LYS A 81 -28.78 -31.21 33.96
C LYS A 81 -28.16 -32.58 34.21
N VAL A 82 -27.23 -33.02 33.37
CA VAL A 82 -26.48 -34.27 33.54
C VAL A 82 -25.78 -34.34 34.90
N GLY A 83 -25.16 -33.20 35.34
CA GLY A 83 -24.48 -33.11 36.63
C GLY A 83 -25.40 -33.22 37.85
N LYS A 84 -26.71 -32.94 37.71
CA LYS A 84 -27.72 -32.98 38.76
C LYS A 84 -28.66 -34.21 38.67
N ALA A 85 -28.50 -35.06 37.64
CA ALA A 85 -29.40 -36.18 37.34
C ALA A 85 -29.24 -37.33 38.33
N SER A 86 -30.36 -38.03 38.60
CA SER A 86 -30.37 -39.30 39.32
C SER A 86 -29.66 -40.39 38.51
N PRO A 87 -29.21 -41.50 39.15
CA PRO A 87 -28.60 -42.62 38.43
C PRO A 87 -29.43 -43.19 37.28
N ASP A 88 -30.76 -43.17 37.41
CA ASP A 88 -31.68 -43.72 36.40
C ASP A 88 -31.88 -42.79 35.21
N GLU A 89 -31.86 -41.48 35.40
CA GLU A 89 -32.03 -40.45 34.35
C GLU A 89 -30.75 -40.17 33.59
N ARG A 90 -29.60 -40.36 34.24
CA ARG A 90 -28.28 -39.95 33.75
C ARG A 90 -27.90 -40.56 32.38
N PRO A 91 -28.16 -41.85 32.07
CA PRO A 91 -27.81 -42.41 30.75
C PRO A 91 -28.53 -41.73 29.59
N ALA A 92 -29.83 -41.45 29.73
CA ALA A 92 -30.61 -40.76 28.70
C ALA A 92 -30.14 -39.30 28.50
N LEU A 93 -29.84 -38.59 29.59
CA LEU A 93 -29.32 -37.24 29.52
C LEU A 93 -27.90 -37.18 28.92
N LEU A 94 -27.06 -38.17 29.15
CA LEU A 94 -25.75 -38.30 28.54
C LEU A 94 -25.87 -38.54 27.04
N ALA A 95 -26.79 -39.38 26.57
CA ALA A 95 -27.01 -39.60 25.16
C ALA A 95 -27.46 -38.31 24.44
N ALA A 96 -28.46 -37.62 25.03
CA ALA A 96 -28.91 -36.32 24.51
C ALA A 96 -27.81 -35.22 24.51
N ALA A 97 -26.99 -35.18 25.56
CA ALA A 97 -25.86 -34.25 25.63
C ALA A 97 -24.77 -34.53 24.57
N LYS A 98 -24.58 -35.84 24.23
CA LYS A 98 -23.65 -36.22 23.16
C LYS A 98 -24.19 -35.80 21.79
N GLU A 99 -25.45 -36.03 21.48
CA GLU A 99 -26.09 -35.61 20.24
C GLU A 99 -26.03 -34.08 20.07
N LEU A 100 -26.30 -33.34 21.18
CA LEU A 100 -26.18 -31.88 21.19
C LEU A 100 -24.75 -31.43 20.99
N ALA A 101 -23.74 -32.12 21.53
CA ALA A 101 -22.34 -31.81 21.30
C ALA A 101 -21.93 -31.96 19.82
N ASP A 102 -22.41 -32.97 19.14
CA ASP A 102 -22.22 -33.18 17.71
C ASP A 102 -22.89 -32.05 16.90
N THR A 103 -24.07 -31.62 17.29
CA THR A 103 -24.79 -30.47 16.69
C THR A 103 -24.05 -29.17 16.90
N VAL A 104 -23.50 -28.89 18.09
CA VAL A 104 -22.67 -27.72 18.38
C VAL A 104 -21.45 -27.71 17.49
N LYS A 105 -20.75 -28.85 17.37
CA LYS A 105 -19.56 -28.96 16.52
C LYS A 105 -19.88 -28.69 15.04
N ALA A 106 -21.01 -29.15 14.53
CA ALA A 106 -21.46 -28.87 13.18
C ALA A 106 -21.77 -27.38 12.98
N ALA A 107 -22.42 -26.72 13.94
CA ALA A 107 -22.72 -25.28 13.90
C ALA A 107 -21.46 -24.41 13.97
N GLU A 108 -20.46 -24.80 14.76
CA GLU A 108 -19.15 -24.12 14.83
C GLU A 108 -18.39 -24.24 13.51
N SER A 109 -18.46 -25.40 12.84
CA SER A 109 -17.89 -25.55 11.50
C SER A 109 -18.57 -24.61 10.49
N GLN A 110 -19.92 -24.57 10.52
CA GLN A 110 -20.70 -23.67 9.65
C GLN A 110 -20.39 -22.20 9.93
N GLN A 111 -20.22 -21.80 11.20
CA GLN A 111 -19.80 -20.46 11.58
C GLN A 111 -18.43 -20.15 10.96
N GLY A 112 -17.45 -21.05 11.08
CA GLY A 112 -16.12 -20.85 10.50
C GLY A 112 -16.14 -20.71 8.98
N ASP A 113 -16.98 -21.49 8.29
CA ASP A 113 -17.10 -21.40 6.83
C ASP A 113 -17.81 -20.11 6.41
N ALA A 114 -18.84 -19.66 7.14
CA ALA A 114 -19.51 -18.39 6.89
C ALA A 114 -18.59 -17.18 7.14
N GLU A 115 -17.72 -17.24 8.15
CA GLU A 115 -16.71 -16.21 8.40
C GLU A 115 -15.66 -16.13 7.29
N LYS A 116 -15.20 -17.27 6.77
CA LYS A 116 -14.29 -17.30 5.61
C LYS A 116 -14.93 -16.71 4.36
N ALA A 117 -16.19 -17.10 4.06
CA ALA A 117 -16.94 -16.59 2.92
C ALA A 117 -17.15 -15.07 3.01
N PHE A 118 -17.51 -14.58 4.20
CA PHE A 118 -17.66 -13.16 4.47
C PHE A 118 -16.35 -12.39 4.29
N THR A 119 -15.24 -12.91 4.82
CA THR A 119 -13.92 -12.31 4.65
C THR A 119 -13.53 -12.22 3.18
N ALA A 120 -13.73 -13.29 2.40
CA ALA A 120 -13.46 -13.31 0.98
C ALA A 120 -14.29 -12.27 0.21
N ALA A 121 -15.60 -12.18 0.51
CA ALA A 121 -16.48 -11.18 -0.10
C ALA A 121 -16.06 -9.74 0.25
N GLN A 122 -15.64 -9.49 1.50
CA GLN A 122 -15.12 -8.19 1.90
C GLN A 122 -13.83 -7.82 1.16
N MET A 123 -12.93 -8.76 0.97
CA MET A 123 -11.65 -8.53 0.28
C MET A 123 -11.83 -8.21 -1.20
N ALA A 124 -12.96 -8.60 -1.81
CA ALA A 124 -13.30 -8.32 -3.20
C ALA A 124 -13.83 -6.90 -3.45
N ILE A 125 -14.18 -6.15 -2.39
CA ILE A 125 -14.71 -4.78 -2.50
C ILE A 125 -13.56 -3.78 -2.39
N SER A 126 -13.42 -2.93 -3.40
CA SER A 126 -12.51 -1.76 -3.37
C SER A 126 -13.04 -0.66 -2.45
N ASN A 127 -12.15 0.23 -2.02
CA ASN A 127 -12.52 1.35 -1.15
C ASN A 127 -13.58 2.23 -1.81
N VAL A 128 -14.46 2.80 -0.98
CA VAL A 128 -15.48 3.74 -1.45
C VAL A 128 -14.81 5.06 -1.81
N ILE A 129 -15.07 5.54 -3.04
CA ILE A 129 -14.56 6.83 -3.49
C ILE A 129 -15.20 7.97 -2.69
N ILE A 130 -14.44 9.05 -2.48
CA ILE A 130 -14.97 10.28 -1.89
C ILE A 130 -15.58 11.19 -2.97
N ASP A 131 -16.41 12.11 -2.54
CA ASP A 131 -17.08 13.05 -3.45
C ASP A 131 -16.06 13.90 -4.24
N GLY A 132 -16.38 14.18 -5.50
CA GLY A 132 -15.55 14.99 -6.39
C GLY A 132 -14.46 14.23 -7.15
N VAL A 133 -14.29 12.92 -6.94
CA VAL A 133 -13.40 12.10 -7.78
C VAL A 133 -13.93 12.06 -9.21
N PRO A 134 -13.09 12.33 -10.24
CA PRO A 134 -13.51 12.29 -11.63
C PRO A 134 -14.07 10.91 -12.03
N ALA A 135 -15.11 10.89 -12.86
CA ALA A 135 -15.64 9.65 -13.41
C ALA A 135 -14.83 9.23 -14.65
N GLY A 136 -14.76 7.92 -14.92
CA GLY A 136 -14.11 7.39 -16.12
C GLY A 136 -12.91 6.50 -15.84
N GLY A 137 -12.13 6.20 -16.88
CA GLY A 137 -10.93 5.35 -16.86
C GLY A 137 -9.61 6.13 -16.88
N GLU A 138 -8.53 5.47 -17.30
CA GLU A 138 -7.15 6.00 -17.28
C GLU A 138 -7.01 7.37 -17.98
N ASP A 139 -7.76 7.61 -19.07
CA ASP A 139 -7.67 8.85 -19.87
C ASP A 139 -8.59 9.97 -19.39
N ASP A 140 -9.48 9.71 -18.40
CA ASP A 140 -10.51 10.66 -17.95
C ASP A 140 -10.08 11.47 -16.70
N PHE A 141 -8.78 11.55 -16.42
CA PHE A 141 -8.24 12.38 -15.34
C PHE A 141 -8.52 13.87 -15.55
N VAL A 142 -8.53 14.64 -14.47
CA VAL A 142 -8.67 16.10 -14.53
C VAL A 142 -7.33 16.75 -14.22
N VAL A 143 -6.85 17.63 -15.11
CA VAL A 143 -5.66 18.44 -14.85
C VAL A 143 -6.03 19.55 -13.86
N LEU A 144 -5.38 19.53 -12.69
CA LEU A 144 -5.59 20.53 -11.64
C LEU A 144 -4.64 21.74 -11.78
N ASP A 145 -3.40 21.47 -12.22
CA ASP A 145 -2.37 22.50 -12.34
C ASP A 145 -1.28 22.08 -13.33
N THR A 146 -0.62 23.05 -13.94
CA THR A 146 0.56 22.86 -14.80
C THR A 146 1.62 23.85 -14.40
N VAL A 147 2.82 23.35 -14.08
CA VAL A 147 3.93 24.15 -13.56
C VAL A 147 5.14 24.04 -14.48
N GLY A 148 5.69 25.18 -14.88
CA GLY A 148 6.78 25.26 -15.83
C GLY A 148 6.35 25.04 -17.27
N GLU A 149 7.19 25.41 -18.21
CA GLU A 149 6.96 25.22 -19.63
C GLU A 149 7.94 24.20 -20.19
N PRO A 150 7.46 23.20 -20.98
CA PRO A 150 8.32 22.26 -21.68
C PRO A 150 9.34 23.00 -22.57
N ARG A 151 10.62 22.77 -22.32
CA ARG A 151 11.69 23.32 -23.15
C ARG A 151 11.78 22.57 -24.47
N ALA A 152 11.75 23.28 -25.58
CA ALA A 152 12.08 22.70 -26.89
C ALA A 152 13.58 22.35 -26.92
N ILE A 153 13.90 21.08 -27.09
CA ILE A 153 15.28 20.58 -27.18
C ILE A 153 15.46 19.97 -28.56
N GLU A 154 16.28 20.64 -29.36
CA GLU A 154 16.59 20.15 -30.72
C GLU A 154 17.43 18.88 -30.63
N ASN A 155 17.03 17.82 -31.36
CA ASN A 155 17.67 16.50 -31.34
C ASN A 155 17.80 15.92 -29.91
N ALA A 156 16.76 16.06 -29.09
CA ALA A 156 16.73 15.51 -27.75
C ALA A 156 17.08 14.03 -27.74
N LYS A 157 18.02 13.65 -26.87
CA LYS A 157 18.38 12.25 -26.61
C LYS A 157 17.55 11.73 -25.47
N ASP A 158 17.17 10.47 -25.53
CA ASP A 158 16.49 9.83 -24.43
C ASP A 158 17.48 9.49 -23.28
N HIS A 159 16.91 9.17 -22.11
CA HIS A 159 17.70 8.86 -20.91
C HIS A 159 18.63 7.64 -21.08
N VAL A 160 18.38 6.75 -22.06
CA VAL A 160 19.26 5.61 -22.37
C VAL A 160 20.50 6.12 -23.12
N GLU A 161 20.31 6.90 -24.17
CA GLU A 161 21.41 7.49 -24.94
C GLU A 161 22.27 8.42 -24.09
N LEU A 162 21.62 9.24 -23.25
CA LEU A 162 22.30 10.08 -22.25
C LEU A 162 23.04 9.23 -21.23
N GLY A 163 22.36 8.23 -20.67
CA GLY A 163 22.91 7.33 -19.64
C GLY A 163 24.16 6.60 -20.11
N GLU A 164 24.14 6.10 -21.36
CA GLU A 164 25.30 5.46 -22.00
C GLU A 164 26.43 6.46 -22.29
N SER A 165 26.11 7.63 -22.87
CA SER A 165 27.13 8.62 -23.22
C SER A 165 27.81 9.23 -22.02
N LEU A 166 27.08 9.46 -20.93
CA LEU A 166 27.57 9.98 -19.65
C LEU A 166 28.22 8.85 -18.80
N GLY A 167 27.96 7.58 -19.11
CA GLY A 167 28.41 6.45 -18.31
C GLY A 167 27.74 6.38 -16.94
N VAL A 168 26.46 6.73 -16.86
CA VAL A 168 25.70 6.80 -15.60
C VAL A 168 24.65 5.70 -15.47
N ILE A 169 24.23 5.07 -16.59
CA ILE A 169 23.31 3.93 -16.62
C ILE A 169 23.91 2.81 -17.49
N ASP A 170 23.94 1.58 -16.98
CA ASP A 170 24.42 0.40 -17.71
C ASP A 170 23.30 -0.66 -17.76
N LEU A 171 22.58 -0.66 -18.86
CA LEU A 171 21.48 -1.61 -19.11
C LEU A 171 22.01 -2.96 -19.59
N GLU A 172 23.11 -3.00 -20.35
CA GLU A 172 23.69 -4.23 -20.90
C GLU A 172 24.12 -5.17 -19.76
N ARG A 173 24.88 -4.65 -18.81
CA ARG A 173 25.31 -5.43 -17.65
C ARG A 173 24.17 -5.76 -16.71
N GLY A 174 23.19 -4.87 -16.56
CA GLY A 174 21.95 -5.13 -15.84
C GLY A 174 21.21 -6.35 -16.41
N ALA A 175 21.00 -6.35 -17.72
CA ALA A 175 20.37 -7.46 -18.43
C ALA A 175 21.19 -8.76 -18.35
N LYS A 176 22.52 -8.66 -18.42
CA LYS A 176 23.41 -9.82 -18.29
C LYS A 176 23.33 -10.49 -16.93
N VAL A 177 23.19 -9.71 -15.85
CA VAL A 177 23.19 -10.23 -14.47
C VAL A 177 21.81 -10.73 -14.05
N SER A 178 20.75 -10.00 -14.40
CA SER A 178 19.42 -10.22 -13.82
C SER A 178 18.29 -10.34 -14.86
N GLY A 179 18.56 -10.10 -16.14
CA GLY A 179 17.56 -10.13 -17.20
C GLY A 179 17.06 -8.74 -17.58
N ALA A 180 16.04 -8.69 -18.44
CA ALA A 180 15.44 -7.45 -18.91
C ALA A 180 14.90 -6.61 -17.73
N ARG A 181 14.84 -5.28 -17.92
CA ARG A 181 14.34 -4.31 -16.92
C ARG A 181 15.17 -4.24 -15.63
N PHE A 182 16.41 -4.76 -15.65
CA PHE A 182 17.42 -4.49 -14.62
C PHE A 182 18.53 -3.61 -15.20
N TYR A 183 19.16 -2.85 -14.33
CA TYR A 183 20.17 -1.87 -14.70
C TYR A 183 21.20 -1.71 -13.56
N PHE A 184 22.36 -1.14 -13.91
CA PHE A 184 23.27 -0.57 -12.92
C PHE A 184 23.28 0.96 -13.09
N LEU A 185 23.26 1.67 -11.97
CA LEU A 185 23.69 3.07 -11.91
C LEU A 185 25.17 3.09 -11.59
N THR A 186 25.93 3.88 -12.36
CA THR A 186 27.38 3.91 -12.24
C THR A 186 27.90 5.34 -12.08
N GLY A 187 28.98 5.52 -11.34
CA GLY A 187 29.64 6.81 -11.16
C GLY A 187 28.69 7.91 -10.68
N ALA A 188 28.61 9.00 -11.43
CA ALA A 188 27.74 10.14 -11.11
C ALA A 188 26.24 9.78 -11.08
N GLY A 189 25.80 8.77 -11.85
CA GLY A 189 24.42 8.28 -11.80
C GLY A 189 24.03 7.69 -10.46
N ALA A 190 24.95 6.94 -9.84
CA ALA A 190 24.74 6.41 -8.49
C ALA A 190 24.68 7.54 -7.45
N PHE A 191 25.56 8.55 -7.57
CA PHE A 191 25.50 9.74 -6.70
C PHE A 191 24.23 10.55 -6.91
N LEU A 192 23.74 10.68 -8.14
CA LEU A 192 22.49 11.37 -8.44
C LEU A 192 21.30 10.66 -7.78
N GLN A 193 21.24 9.34 -7.86
CA GLN A 193 20.22 8.52 -7.16
C GLN A 193 20.30 8.71 -5.64
N LEU A 194 21.48 8.56 -5.05
CA LEU A 194 21.67 8.71 -3.60
C LEU A 194 21.33 10.13 -3.15
N GLY A 195 21.74 11.14 -3.93
CA GLY A 195 21.43 12.56 -3.66
C GLY A 195 19.94 12.83 -3.70
N LEU A 196 19.22 12.28 -4.69
CA LEU A 196 17.77 12.40 -4.82
C LEU A 196 17.05 11.80 -3.60
N MET A 197 17.43 10.58 -3.19
CA MET A 197 16.86 9.93 -2.01
C MET A 197 17.18 10.72 -0.72
N GLN A 198 18.41 11.26 -0.61
CA GLN A 198 18.80 12.06 0.55
C GLN A 198 18.06 13.40 0.59
N LEU A 199 17.86 14.05 -0.54
CA LEU A 199 17.07 15.30 -0.65
C LEU A 199 15.62 15.04 -0.19
N ALA A 200 14.98 13.97 -0.69
CA ALA A 200 13.63 13.61 -0.32
C ALA A 200 13.49 13.26 1.17
N THR A 201 14.44 12.52 1.74
CA THR A 201 14.41 12.18 3.18
C THR A 201 14.65 13.39 4.07
N ARG A 202 15.49 14.35 3.66
CA ARG A 202 15.67 15.64 4.36
C ARG A 202 14.41 16.47 4.32
N LEU A 203 13.80 16.62 3.16
CA LEU A 203 12.53 17.33 3.00
C LEU A 203 11.45 16.71 3.92
N ALA A 204 11.34 15.39 3.96
CA ALA A 204 10.40 14.71 4.84
C ALA A 204 10.68 15.02 6.31
N ALA A 205 11.94 14.93 6.77
CA ALA A 205 12.33 15.22 8.14
C ALA A 205 12.03 16.68 8.54
N ASP A 206 12.32 17.63 7.65
CA ASP A 206 12.06 19.06 7.86
C ASP A 206 10.56 19.37 7.96
N ASN A 207 9.71 18.50 7.38
CA ASN A 207 8.24 18.57 7.42
C ASN A 207 7.61 17.66 8.50
N GLY A 208 8.41 17.18 9.45
CA GLY A 208 7.92 16.47 10.64
C GLY A 208 7.65 14.97 10.44
N PHE A 209 8.18 14.37 9.37
CA PHE A 209 8.15 12.92 9.21
C PHE A 209 9.25 12.24 10.03
N THR A 210 8.93 11.10 10.62
CA THR A 210 9.94 10.18 11.16
C THR A 210 10.49 9.34 10.02
N LEU A 211 11.80 9.46 9.73
CA LEU A 211 12.46 8.64 8.72
C LEU A 211 12.57 7.19 9.19
N MET A 212 12.21 6.25 8.31
CA MET A 212 12.30 4.82 8.53
C MET A 212 13.04 4.11 7.38
N ILE A 213 13.77 3.05 7.71
CA ILE A 213 14.28 2.05 6.76
C ILE A 213 13.54 0.75 7.08
N PRO A 214 12.42 0.49 6.41
CA PRO A 214 11.57 -0.66 6.71
C PRO A 214 12.11 -1.95 6.09
N PRO A 215 11.68 -3.13 6.58
CA PRO A 215 11.93 -4.40 5.92
C PRO A 215 11.26 -4.42 4.55
N VAL A 216 11.92 -5.02 3.55
CA VAL A 216 11.39 -5.20 2.19
C VAL A 216 10.67 -6.54 2.00
N LEU A 217 10.74 -7.41 2.99
CA LEU A 217 10.00 -8.67 3.07
C LEU A 217 8.90 -8.54 4.11
N VAL A 218 7.68 -8.86 3.73
CA VAL A 218 6.50 -8.75 4.59
C VAL A 218 5.69 -10.04 4.59
N ARG A 219 4.94 -10.25 5.67
CA ARG A 219 4.03 -11.37 5.82
C ARG A 219 2.79 -11.23 4.93
N PRO A 220 2.13 -12.35 4.57
CA PRO A 220 0.90 -12.34 3.76
C PRO A 220 -0.19 -11.43 4.33
N GLU A 221 -0.38 -11.41 5.66
CA GLU A 221 -1.42 -10.63 6.32
C GLU A 221 -1.23 -9.14 6.13
N VAL A 222 0.02 -8.65 6.16
CA VAL A 222 0.34 -7.24 5.94
C VAL A 222 0.12 -6.87 4.47
N MET A 223 0.57 -7.72 3.54
CA MET A 223 0.36 -7.51 2.11
C MET A 223 -1.13 -7.50 1.74
N ALA A 224 -1.92 -8.44 2.30
CA ALA A 224 -3.36 -8.49 2.12
C ALA A 224 -4.07 -7.30 2.75
N GLY A 225 -3.64 -6.88 3.95
CA GLY A 225 -4.23 -5.75 4.68
C GLY A 225 -4.12 -4.43 3.94
N THR A 226 -3.07 -4.24 3.16
CA THR A 226 -2.88 -3.04 2.33
C THR A 226 -3.62 -3.08 0.99
N GLY A 227 -4.15 -4.25 0.57
CA GLY A 227 -4.92 -4.40 -0.67
C GLY A 227 -4.12 -4.93 -1.86
N PHE A 228 -2.83 -5.24 -1.70
CA PHE A 228 -1.96 -5.68 -2.81
C PHE A 228 -2.13 -7.15 -3.22
N LEU A 229 -2.79 -8.00 -2.42
CA LEU A 229 -3.12 -9.39 -2.80
C LEU A 229 -4.52 -9.55 -3.42
N GLY A 230 -5.08 -8.47 -3.97
CA GLY A 230 -6.31 -8.50 -4.78
C GLY A 230 -6.01 -8.58 -6.27
N ALA A 231 -6.58 -7.65 -7.03
CA ALA A 231 -6.44 -7.55 -8.49
C ALA A 231 -4.97 -7.42 -8.99
N HIS A 232 -4.06 -6.95 -8.15
CA HIS A 232 -2.65 -6.74 -8.49
C HIS A 232 -1.70 -7.80 -7.93
N SER A 233 -2.19 -8.94 -7.49
CA SER A 233 -1.37 -10.03 -6.92
C SER A 233 -0.29 -10.56 -7.88
N GLU A 234 -0.51 -10.46 -9.19
CA GLU A 234 0.46 -10.86 -10.22
C GLU A 234 1.70 -9.96 -10.27
N GLU A 235 1.60 -8.72 -9.77
CA GLU A 235 2.70 -7.75 -9.72
C GLU A 235 3.67 -8.00 -8.57
N VAL A 236 3.33 -8.86 -7.62
CA VAL A 236 4.08 -9.08 -6.39
C VAL A 236 4.98 -10.30 -6.49
N TYR A 237 6.25 -10.16 -6.10
CA TYR A 237 7.16 -11.29 -5.92
C TYR A 237 6.86 -12.01 -4.61
N ARG A 238 6.62 -13.33 -4.68
CA ARG A 238 6.46 -14.21 -3.52
C ARG A 238 7.68 -15.10 -3.35
N ILE A 239 8.15 -15.25 -2.11
CA ILE A 239 9.18 -16.22 -1.72
C ILE A 239 8.46 -17.43 -1.10
N GLU A 240 8.27 -18.47 -1.89
CA GLU A 240 7.44 -19.62 -1.50
C GLU A 240 7.97 -20.35 -0.25
N GLY A 241 9.30 -20.48 -0.12
CA GLY A 241 9.93 -21.24 0.97
C GLY A 241 9.71 -20.63 2.36
N ASP A 242 9.56 -19.31 2.42
CA ASP A 242 9.43 -18.56 3.68
C ASP A 242 8.04 -17.97 3.89
N ASP A 243 7.15 -18.13 2.90
CA ASP A 243 5.83 -17.49 2.84
C ASP A 243 5.88 -15.98 3.10
N LEU A 244 6.80 -15.30 2.40
CA LEU A 244 7.00 -13.86 2.45
C LEU A 244 6.83 -13.24 1.06
N TYR A 245 6.56 -11.94 1.05
CA TYR A 245 6.41 -11.16 -0.17
C TYR A 245 7.42 -10.01 -0.20
N LEU A 246 8.04 -9.77 -1.37
CA LEU A 246 8.81 -8.55 -1.61
C LEU A 246 7.85 -7.38 -1.86
N VAL A 247 8.13 -6.25 -1.24
CA VAL A 247 7.27 -5.07 -1.35
C VAL A 247 7.50 -4.32 -2.66
N GLY A 248 6.43 -3.87 -3.30
CA GLY A 248 6.46 -2.94 -4.43
C GLY A 248 6.48 -1.48 -4.01
N THR A 249 6.36 -1.22 -2.71
CA THR A 249 6.34 0.10 -2.06
C THR A 249 6.52 -0.05 -0.56
N SER A 250 7.21 0.88 0.10
CA SER A 250 7.29 0.90 1.57
C SER A 250 5.96 1.27 2.25
N GLU A 251 4.95 1.69 1.51
CA GLU A 251 3.57 1.79 2.02
C GLU A 251 3.16 0.52 2.79
N VAL A 252 3.49 -0.66 2.26
CA VAL A 252 3.08 -1.94 2.84
C VAL A 252 3.64 -2.15 4.26
N PRO A 253 4.96 -2.12 4.50
CA PRO A 253 5.49 -2.28 5.84
C PRO A 253 5.15 -1.09 6.75
N LEU A 254 5.00 0.14 6.21
CA LEU A 254 4.59 1.30 7.00
C LEU A 254 3.13 1.17 7.46
N ALA A 255 2.23 0.69 6.61
CA ALA A 255 0.84 0.42 7.00
C ALA A 255 0.72 -0.73 8.02
N GLY A 256 1.64 -1.71 7.94
CA GLY A 256 1.70 -2.82 8.91
C GLY A 256 2.40 -2.47 10.21
N TYR A 257 3.09 -1.33 10.30
CA TYR A 257 3.91 -0.97 11.45
C TYR A 257 3.11 -0.87 12.75
N HIS A 258 1.89 -0.39 12.65
CA HIS A 258 0.94 -0.26 13.78
C HIS A 258 -0.23 -1.27 13.73
N ALA A 259 -0.06 -2.40 13.04
CA ALA A 259 -1.12 -3.42 13.00
C ALA A 259 -1.51 -3.88 14.41
N ASP A 260 -2.83 -4.01 14.67
CA ASP A 260 -3.44 -4.37 15.96
C ASP A 260 -3.20 -3.37 17.11
N GLU A 261 -2.80 -2.12 16.82
CA GLU A 261 -2.53 -1.10 17.82
C GLU A 261 -3.67 -0.06 17.95
N ILE A 262 -3.67 0.62 19.09
CA ILE A 262 -4.45 1.83 19.35
C ILE A 262 -3.47 2.99 19.47
N LEU A 263 -3.48 3.86 18.46
CA LEU A 263 -2.58 5.00 18.34
C LEU A 263 -2.96 6.14 19.31
N ASP A 264 -1.96 6.88 19.75
CA ASP A 264 -2.15 8.19 20.36
C ASP A 264 -2.00 9.27 19.28
N LEU A 265 -3.13 9.86 18.87
CA LEU A 265 -3.19 10.97 17.93
C LEU A 265 -3.45 12.32 18.62
N SER A 266 -3.31 12.40 19.93
CA SER A 266 -3.55 13.63 20.72
C SER A 266 -2.62 14.79 20.33
N ALA A 267 -1.41 14.48 19.83
CA ALA A 267 -0.45 15.45 19.31
C ALA A 267 -0.59 15.70 17.79
N GLY A 268 -1.60 15.12 17.16
CA GLY A 268 -1.86 15.18 15.73
C GLY A 268 -1.46 13.91 14.96
N PRO A 269 -1.48 13.96 13.62
CA PRO A 269 -1.16 12.83 12.75
C PRO A 269 0.26 12.27 12.96
N LEU A 270 0.40 10.94 12.85
CA LEU A 270 1.70 10.28 12.82
C LEU A 270 2.17 10.20 11.36
N ARG A 271 3.36 10.74 11.08
CA ARG A 271 3.94 10.82 9.74
C ARG A 271 5.26 10.08 9.68
N TYR A 272 5.38 9.15 8.73
CA TYR A 272 6.56 8.31 8.51
C TYR A 272 7.03 8.45 7.07
N ALA A 273 8.35 8.48 6.85
CA ALA A 273 8.96 8.45 5.53
C ALA A 273 9.81 7.19 5.40
N GLY A 274 9.40 6.25 4.56
CA GLY A 274 10.10 5.00 4.33
C GLY A 274 11.05 5.09 3.14
N LEU A 275 12.35 4.94 3.38
CA LEU A 275 13.34 4.73 2.32
C LEU A 275 13.54 3.23 2.12
N SER A 276 13.17 2.71 0.97
CA SER A 276 13.37 1.28 0.65
C SER A 276 13.62 1.02 -0.82
N THR A 277 14.28 -0.10 -1.10
CA THR A 277 14.20 -0.74 -2.40
C THR A 277 12.83 -1.38 -2.57
N CYS A 278 12.27 -1.25 -3.77
CA CYS A 278 10.95 -1.75 -4.16
C CYS A 278 11.09 -2.71 -5.33
N PHE A 279 10.19 -3.71 -5.39
CA PHE A 279 10.24 -4.81 -6.37
C PHE A 279 8.87 -5.00 -7.01
N ARG A 280 8.81 -4.97 -8.35
CA ARG A 280 7.58 -5.20 -9.09
C ARG A 280 7.80 -6.21 -10.20
N ARG A 281 6.91 -7.15 -10.40
CA ARG A 281 6.99 -8.13 -11.50
C ARG A 281 6.66 -7.53 -12.86
N GLU A 282 5.96 -6.40 -12.89
CA GLU A 282 5.53 -5.72 -14.11
C GLU A 282 4.77 -6.66 -15.09
N ALA A 283 3.97 -7.58 -14.52
CA ALA A 283 3.34 -8.67 -15.25
C ALA A 283 2.33 -8.19 -16.30
N GLY A 284 1.58 -7.11 -16.00
CA GLY A 284 0.58 -6.52 -16.91
C GLY A 284 1.15 -5.57 -17.98
N SER A 285 2.47 -5.33 -18.01
CA SER A 285 3.09 -4.28 -18.83
C SER A 285 3.79 -4.78 -20.10
N HIS A 286 3.27 -5.85 -20.73
CA HIS A 286 3.84 -6.39 -21.96
C HIS A 286 3.89 -5.32 -23.07
N GLY A 287 5.10 -5.03 -23.58
CA GLY A 287 5.32 -4.07 -24.65
C GLY A 287 5.34 -2.58 -24.22
N LYS A 288 4.94 -2.23 -23.00
CA LYS A 288 5.01 -0.85 -22.49
C LYS A 288 6.38 -0.59 -21.85
N ASP A 289 7.00 0.56 -22.20
CA ASP A 289 8.26 1.05 -21.61
C ASP A 289 9.37 -0.04 -21.51
N THR A 290 9.60 -0.78 -22.59
CA THR A 290 10.56 -1.89 -22.60
C THR A 290 12.01 -1.43 -22.64
N ARG A 291 12.26 -0.13 -22.94
CA ARG A 291 13.59 0.48 -23.03
C ARG A 291 13.81 1.45 -21.87
N GLY A 292 15.01 1.40 -21.27
CA GLY A 292 15.43 2.33 -20.23
C GLY A 292 15.00 1.94 -18.83
N ILE A 293 14.88 2.96 -17.96
CA ILE A 293 14.63 2.80 -16.51
C ILE A 293 13.30 3.41 -16.04
N ILE A 294 12.38 3.70 -16.96
CA ILE A 294 11.02 4.19 -16.59
C ILE A 294 10.24 3.10 -15.84
N ARG A 295 10.34 1.84 -16.34
CA ARG A 295 9.62 0.68 -15.80
C ARG A 295 10.59 -0.48 -15.58
N VAL A 296 10.90 -0.75 -14.32
CA VAL A 296 11.94 -1.68 -13.90
C VAL A 296 11.46 -2.60 -12.77
N HIS A 297 12.10 -3.76 -12.64
CA HIS A 297 11.76 -4.75 -11.61
C HIS A 297 12.24 -4.37 -10.21
N GLN A 298 13.27 -3.52 -10.14
CA GLN A 298 13.87 -3.06 -8.88
C GLN A 298 14.19 -1.57 -8.97
N PHE A 299 13.78 -0.80 -7.96
CA PHE A 299 14.03 0.64 -7.86
C PHE A 299 14.00 1.09 -6.40
N ASP A 300 14.59 2.24 -6.10
CA ASP A 300 14.49 2.84 -4.77
C ASP A 300 13.38 3.87 -4.71
N LYS A 301 12.78 4.00 -3.54
CA LYS A 301 11.68 4.93 -3.27
C LYS A 301 11.74 5.51 -1.86
N VAL A 302 11.46 6.80 -1.74
CA VAL A 302 11.08 7.46 -0.49
C VAL A 302 9.57 7.66 -0.52
N GLU A 303 8.88 7.01 0.42
CA GLU A 303 7.42 7.03 0.55
C GLU A 303 6.99 7.69 1.84
N GLY A 304 6.18 8.75 1.76
CA GLY A 304 5.47 9.30 2.89
C GLY A 304 4.25 8.45 3.24
N PHE A 305 4.03 8.21 4.52
CA PHE A 305 2.87 7.50 5.04
C PHE A 305 2.32 8.21 6.27
N VAL A 306 0.99 8.37 6.32
CA VAL A 306 0.33 9.11 7.40
C VAL A 306 -0.76 8.26 8.04
N TYR A 307 -0.80 8.26 9.37
CA TYR A 307 -1.96 7.85 10.15
C TYR A 307 -2.58 9.07 10.80
N CYS A 308 -3.89 9.26 10.63
CA CYS A 308 -4.61 10.38 11.20
C CYS A 308 -6.05 10.01 11.60
N ALA A 309 -6.74 10.93 12.25
CA ALA A 309 -8.18 10.83 12.38
C ALA A 309 -8.84 11.03 11.01
N PRO A 310 -9.98 10.37 10.70
CA PRO A 310 -10.61 10.47 9.39
C PRO A 310 -10.96 11.90 8.95
N GLU A 311 -11.28 12.76 9.88
CA GLU A 311 -11.56 14.19 9.65
C GLU A 311 -10.34 15.00 9.19
N ASP A 312 -9.12 14.55 9.50
CA ASP A 312 -7.87 15.20 9.10
C ASP A 312 -7.36 14.71 7.71
N ALA A 313 -7.96 13.64 7.20
CA ALA A 313 -7.40 12.93 6.03
C ALA A 313 -7.33 13.79 4.77
N GLU A 314 -8.30 14.67 4.52
CA GLU A 314 -8.29 15.56 3.36
C GLU A 314 -7.13 16.57 3.47
N GLY A 315 -7.00 17.22 4.63
CA GLY A 315 -5.90 18.16 4.88
C GLY A 315 -4.50 17.52 4.81
N GLU A 316 -4.36 16.27 5.25
CA GLU A 316 -3.10 15.52 5.13
C GLU A 316 -2.83 15.10 3.67
N HIS A 317 -3.87 14.82 2.88
CA HIS A 317 -3.73 14.53 1.44
C HIS A 317 -3.19 15.73 0.67
N ASP A 318 -3.78 16.91 0.90
CA ASP A 318 -3.32 18.18 0.31
C ASP A 318 -1.88 18.51 0.73
N ARG A 319 -1.53 18.20 1.97
CA ARG A 319 -0.19 18.41 2.52
C ARG A 319 0.84 17.49 1.84
N LEU A 320 0.52 16.21 1.65
CA LEU A 320 1.35 15.27 0.90
C LEU A 320 1.60 15.76 -0.53
N LEU A 321 0.55 16.19 -1.23
CA LEU A 321 0.66 16.78 -2.57
C LEU A 321 1.55 18.03 -2.55
N GLY A 322 1.42 18.89 -1.54
CA GLY A 322 2.26 20.07 -1.35
C GLY A 322 3.76 19.73 -1.28
N TRP A 323 4.12 18.69 -0.53
CA TRP A 323 5.53 18.24 -0.44
C TRP A 323 6.06 17.61 -1.73
N GLN A 324 5.21 16.90 -2.46
CA GLN A 324 5.56 16.39 -3.80
C GLN A 324 5.87 17.53 -4.76
N ARG A 325 5.06 18.59 -4.75
CA ARG A 325 5.29 19.82 -5.54
C ARG A 325 6.57 20.52 -5.12
N GLU A 326 6.87 20.61 -3.81
CA GLU A 326 8.12 21.17 -3.33
C GLU A 326 9.33 20.37 -3.82
N MET A 327 9.26 19.04 -3.79
CA MET A 327 10.32 18.17 -4.27
C MET A 327 10.54 18.31 -5.79
N LEU A 328 9.44 18.41 -6.58
CA LEU A 328 9.48 18.65 -8.02
C LEU A 328 10.11 20.00 -8.35
N ALA A 329 9.80 21.05 -7.58
CA ALA A 329 10.41 22.36 -7.74
C ALA A 329 11.95 22.33 -7.53
N LYS A 330 12.43 21.47 -6.61
CA LYS A 330 13.88 21.31 -6.34
C LYS A 330 14.64 20.60 -7.47
N ILE A 331 13.98 19.80 -8.28
CA ILE A 331 14.60 19.16 -9.46
C ILE A 331 14.37 19.94 -10.77
N GLU A 332 13.61 21.04 -10.72
CA GLU A 332 13.45 22.03 -11.78
C GLU A 332 12.96 21.43 -13.11
N VAL A 333 11.97 20.54 -13.07
CA VAL A 333 11.34 19.94 -14.26
C VAL A 333 9.91 20.46 -14.44
N PRO A 334 9.45 20.69 -15.68
CA PRO A 334 8.05 20.98 -15.94
C PRO A 334 7.17 19.78 -15.57
N TYR A 335 6.04 20.04 -14.91
CA TYR A 335 5.14 18.99 -14.49
C TYR A 335 3.68 19.46 -14.48
N ARG A 336 2.76 18.52 -14.46
CA ARG A 336 1.35 18.78 -14.19
C ARG A 336 0.87 17.95 -12.99
N VAL A 337 -0.17 18.42 -12.35
CA VAL A 337 -0.90 17.72 -11.29
C VAL A 337 -2.24 17.28 -11.84
N ILE A 338 -2.58 16.02 -11.69
CA ILE A 338 -3.84 15.45 -12.15
C ILE A 338 -4.61 14.78 -11.02
N ASP A 339 -5.93 14.88 -11.06
CA ASP A 339 -6.87 14.14 -10.22
C ASP A 339 -7.30 12.89 -10.99
N ILE A 340 -7.01 11.74 -10.44
CA ILE A 340 -7.17 10.45 -11.11
C ILE A 340 -8.64 10.04 -11.11
N ALA A 341 -9.12 9.56 -12.25
CA ALA A 341 -10.48 9.09 -12.40
C ALA A 341 -10.72 7.77 -11.63
N ALA A 342 -11.97 7.58 -11.22
CA ALA A 342 -12.38 6.48 -10.35
C ALA A 342 -11.99 5.09 -10.87
N GLY A 343 -12.04 4.88 -12.19
CA GLY A 343 -11.71 3.60 -12.83
C GLY A 343 -10.22 3.28 -12.88
N ASP A 344 -9.34 4.26 -12.61
CA ASP A 344 -7.88 4.07 -12.54
C ASP A 344 -7.34 4.09 -11.09
N LEU A 345 -8.23 4.19 -10.10
CA LEU A 345 -7.83 4.11 -8.70
C LEU A 345 -7.45 2.68 -8.30
N GLY A 346 -6.33 2.53 -7.62
CA GLY A 346 -6.03 1.28 -6.90
C GLY A 346 -7.09 0.94 -5.85
N SER A 347 -7.23 -0.34 -5.52
CA SER A 347 -8.31 -0.84 -4.65
C SER A 347 -8.38 -0.17 -3.27
N SER A 348 -7.27 0.30 -2.72
CA SER A 348 -7.20 0.97 -1.41
C SER A 348 -7.51 2.47 -1.46
N ALA A 349 -7.30 3.14 -2.60
CA ALA A 349 -7.45 4.59 -2.73
C ALA A 349 -8.92 5.01 -2.84
N ALA A 350 -9.34 6.00 -2.06
CA ALA A 350 -10.62 6.67 -2.20
C ALA A 350 -10.52 7.93 -3.08
N ARG A 351 -9.33 8.52 -3.18
CA ARG A 351 -8.91 9.58 -4.12
C ARG A 351 -7.41 9.52 -4.30
N LYS A 352 -6.92 9.89 -5.49
CA LYS A 352 -5.50 9.88 -5.82
C LYS A 352 -5.16 11.09 -6.69
N PHE A 353 -4.05 11.75 -6.37
CA PHE A 353 -3.43 12.75 -7.22
C PHE A 353 -2.10 12.23 -7.74
N ASP A 354 -1.81 12.49 -9.02
CA ASP A 354 -0.50 12.21 -9.58
C ASP A 354 0.18 13.52 -10.01
N CYS A 355 1.50 13.57 -9.81
CA CYS A 355 2.34 14.57 -10.43
C CYS A 355 3.13 13.91 -11.56
N GLU A 356 2.94 14.41 -12.76
CA GLU A 356 3.56 13.91 -13.98
C GLU A 356 4.56 14.92 -14.53
N ALA A 357 5.80 14.51 -14.73
CA ALA A 357 6.79 15.37 -15.37
C ALA A 357 6.78 15.24 -16.90
N TRP A 358 7.08 16.33 -17.57
CA TRP A 358 7.30 16.32 -19.01
C TRP A 358 8.54 15.50 -19.38
N ILE A 359 8.39 14.60 -20.35
CA ILE A 359 9.51 13.83 -20.92
C ILE A 359 9.75 14.30 -22.36
N PRO A 360 10.82 15.04 -22.63
CA PRO A 360 11.07 15.70 -23.91
C PRO A 360 11.06 14.74 -25.12
N THR A 361 11.65 13.57 -24.99
CA THR A 361 11.74 12.61 -26.11
C THR A 361 10.42 11.91 -26.40
N GLN A 362 9.55 11.79 -25.41
CA GLN A 362 8.22 11.20 -25.55
C GLN A 362 7.14 12.23 -25.90
N GLN A 363 7.44 13.54 -25.80
CA GLN A 363 6.49 14.64 -26.03
C GLN A 363 5.20 14.46 -25.20
N THR A 364 5.31 13.95 -23.97
CA THR A 364 4.18 13.70 -23.07
C THR A 364 4.59 13.85 -21.60
N TYR A 365 3.60 13.96 -20.74
CA TYR A 365 3.79 13.89 -19.30
C TYR A 365 3.80 12.44 -18.83
N ARG A 366 4.66 12.13 -17.86
CA ARG A 366 4.78 10.79 -17.26
C ARG A 366 4.75 10.89 -15.74
N GLU A 367 3.99 10.01 -15.11
CA GLU A 367 3.90 9.92 -13.65
C GLU A 367 5.28 9.76 -13.02
N LEU A 368 5.65 10.68 -12.14
CA LEU A 368 6.82 10.56 -11.25
C LEU A 368 6.42 10.19 -9.84
N THR A 369 5.30 10.70 -9.37
CA THR A 369 4.85 10.54 -7.99
C THR A 369 3.33 10.60 -7.90
N SER A 370 2.80 9.86 -6.95
CA SER A 370 1.38 9.82 -6.62
C SER A 370 1.14 10.01 -5.13
N THR A 371 -0.04 10.48 -4.76
CA THR A 371 -0.51 10.49 -3.37
C THR A 371 -1.95 10.02 -3.30
N SER A 372 -2.24 9.16 -2.30
CA SER A 372 -3.55 8.52 -2.15
C SER A 372 -4.11 8.73 -0.75
N ASN A 373 -5.38 9.11 -0.68
CA ASN A 373 -6.18 9.02 0.52
C ASN A 373 -6.87 7.65 0.54
N CYS A 374 -6.44 6.79 1.45
CA CYS A 374 -7.02 5.46 1.63
C CYS A 374 -8.16 5.43 2.65
N THR A 375 -8.55 6.57 3.19
CA THR A 375 -9.54 6.66 4.27
C THR A 375 -9.26 5.62 5.35
N THR A 376 -10.25 4.89 5.83
CA THR A 376 -10.08 3.87 6.87
C THR A 376 -9.84 2.46 6.30
N PHE A 377 -9.64 2.29 4.99
CA PHE A 377 -9.60 0.98 4.31
C PHE A 377 -8.48 0.06 4.82
N GLN A 378 -7.25 0.53 4.84
CA GLN A 378 -6.11 -0.25 5.29
C GLN A 378 -6.13 -0.43 6.82
N ALA A 379 -6.45 0.64 7.55
CA ALA A 379 -6.50 0.60 9.00
C ALA A 379 -7.57 -0.36 9.53
N ARG A 380 -8.72 -0.51 8.84
CA ARG A 380 -9.70 -1.55 9.17
C ARG A 380 -9.13 -2.95 9.00
N ARG A 381 -8.44 -3.21 7.89
CA ARG A 381 -7.86 -4.52 7.58
C ARG A 381 -6.71 -4.90 8.52
N LEU A 382 -5.96 -3.91 8.98
CA LEU A 382 -4.80 -4.06 9.87
C LEU A 382 -5.14 -3.78 11.34
N ALA A 383 -6.43 -3.58 11.67
CA ALA A 383 -6.94 -3.30 13.01
C ALA A 383 -6.26 -2.10 13.70
N VAL A 384 -5.85 -1.09 12.92
CA VAL A 384 -5.25 0.15 13.44
C VAL A 384 -6.35 1.10 13.90
N ARG A 385 -6.31 1.48 15.15
CA ARG A 385 -7.33 2.34 15.80
C ARG A 385 -6.64 3.50 16.49
N TYR A 386 -7.42 4.52 16.83
CA TYR A 386 -7.03 5.60 17.74
C TYR A 386 -8.14 5.85 18.75
N ARG A 387 -7.87 6.63 19.80
CA ARG A 387 -8.91 7.07 20.72
C ARG A 387 -9.38 8.47 20.33
N ASP A 388 -10.69 8.61 20.13
CA ASP A 388 -11.31 9.92 19.94
C ASP A 388 -11.26 10.78 21.22
N GLU A 389 -11.71 12.01 21.14
CA GLU A 389 -11.76 12.96 22.26
C GLU A 389 -12.58 12.46 23.48
N ASN A 390 -13.46 11.49 23.29
CA ASN A 390 -14.23 10.83 24.34
C ASN A 390 -13.55 9.55 24.85
N GLY A 391 -12.34 9.24 24.39
CA GLY A 391 -11.58 8.03 24.72
C GLY A 391 -12.11 6.75 24.05
N LYS A 392 -13.05 6.85 23.12
CA LYS A 392 -13.64 5.71 22.40
C LYS A 392 -12.73 5.28 21.26
N PRO A 393 -12.46 3.97 21.09
CA PRO A 393 -11.68 3.48 19.95
C PRO A 393 -12.41 3.72 18.63
N GLN A 394 -11.72 4.36 17.68
CA GLN A 394 -12.15 4.59 16.30
C GLN A 394 -11.10 4.02 15.35
N THR A 395 -11.49 3.72 14.10
CA THR A 395 -10.53 3.29 13.07
C THR A 395 -9.78 4.52 12.54
N ALA A 396 -8.46 4.45 12.43
CA ALA A 396 -7.66 5.52 11.84
C ALA A 396 -7.85 5.61 10.32
N ALA A 397 -7.55 6.76 9.75
CA ALA A 397 -7.34 6.92 8.32
C ALA A 397 -5.85 6.74 7.99
N THR A 398 -5.56 6.29 6.76
CA THR A 398 -4.21 6.15 6.22
C THR A 398 -4.09 6.88 4.89
N LEU A 399 -2.92 7.47 4.66
CA LEU A 399 -2.55 8.11 3.41
C LEU A 399 -1.13 7.73 3.05
N ASN A 400 -0.85 7.71 1.76
CA ASN A 400 0.51 7.52 1.26
C ASN A 400 0.83 8.55 0.18
N GLY A 401 2.11 8.78 -0.04
CA GLY A 401 2.58 9.68 -1.10
C GLY A 401 4.05 9.49 -1.38
N THR A 402 4.37 9.22 -2.64
CA THR A 402 5.74 9.08 -3.11
C THR A 402 6.44 10.44 -3.07
N LEU A 403 7.60 10.53 -2.42
CA LEU A 403 8.42 11.76 -2.41
C LEU A 403 9.51 11.74 -3.49
N ALA A 404 10.10 10.58 -3.75
CA ALA A 404 11.04 10.40 -4.86
C ALA A 404 11.18 8.92 -5.23
N THR A 405 11.46 8.64 -6.50
CA THR A 405 11.83 7.31 -7.01
C THR A 405 12.97 7.40 -8.01
N THR A 406 13.58 6.26 -8.34
CA THR A 406 14.59 6.16 -9.41
C THR A 406 14.09 6.70 -10.76
N ARG A 407 12.79 6.62 -11.05
CA ARG A 407 12.18 7.16 -12.28
C ARG A 407 12.44 8.66 -12.48
N TRP A 408 12.61 9.43 -11.40
CA TRP A 408 12.92 10.86 -11.46
C TRP A 408 14.24 11.16 -12.18
N LEU A 409 15.18 10.21 -12.21
CA LEU A 409 16.42 10.33 -12.98
C LEU A 409 16.16 10.50 -14.47
N VAL A 410 15.10 9.87 -15.00
CA VAL A 410 14.70 10.02 -16.40
C VAL A 410 14.33 11.48 -16.70
N ALA A 411 13.46 12.04 -15.85
CA ALA A 411 13.03 13.44 -16.00
C ALA A 411 14.22 14.41 -15.86
N ILE A 412 15.10 14.17 -14.88
CA ILE A 412 16.31 15.01 -14.68
C ILE A 412 17.22 14.94 -15.91
N LEU A 413 17.59 13.76 -16.39
CA LEU A 413 18.49 13.60 -17.52
C LEU A 413 17.91 14.23 -18.79
N GLU A 414 16.65 13.97 -19.11
CA GLU A 414 16.06 14.44 -20.37
C GLU A 414 15.73 15.93 -20.36
N ASN A 415 15.28 16.50 -19.22
CA ASN A 415 14.96 17.94 -19.17
C ASN A 415 16.21 18.85 -19.04
N HIS A 416 17.27 18.35 -18.42
CA HIS A 416 18.48 19.18 -18.19
C HIS A 416 19.60 18.94 -19.18
N GLN A 417 19.36 18.13 -20.24
CA GLN A 417 20.36 17.91 -21.30
C GLN A 417 20.69 19.21 -22.03
N GLN A 418 21.95 19.30 -22.45
CA GLN A 418 22.52 20.43 -23.22
C GLN A 418 22.81 19.97 -24.66
N PRO A 419 22.99 20.95 -25.61
CA PRO A 419 23.25 20.61 -27.01
C PRO A 419 24.52 19.78 -27.24
N ASP A 420 25.52 19.88 -26.36
CA ASP A 420 26.76 19.10 -26.42
C ASP A 420 26.64 17.68 -25.86
N GLY A 421 25.47 17.34 -25.33
CA GLY A 421 25.17 16.04 -24.70
C GLY A 421 25.55 15.94 -23.24
N SER A 422 26.03 17.03 -22.63
CA SER A 422 26.13 17.11 -21.17
C SER A 422 24.77 17.29 -20.51
N VAL A 423 24.69 17.08 -19.19
CA VAL A 423 23.47 17.28 -18.43
C VAL A 423 23.75 18.13 -17.20
N ARG A 424 23.04 19.25 -17.07
CA ARG A 424 23.11 20.08 -15.87
C ARG A 424 22.49 19.34 -14.68
N VAL A 425 23.17 19.33 -13.56
CA VAL A 425 22.63 18.82 -12.31
C VAL A 425 21.76 19.89 -11.67
N PRO A 426 20.50 19.58 -11.27
CA PRO A 426 19.68 20.53 -10.50
C PRO A 426 20.42 21.05 -9.28
N ASP A 427 20.30 22.37 -9.00
CA ASP A 427 21.08 23.04 -7.96
C ASP A 427 20.98 22.35 -6.58
N ALA A 428 19.79 21.87 -6.25
CA ALA A 428 19.54 21.13 -4.99
C ALA A 428 20.29 19.80 -4.89
N LEU A 429 20.72 19.22 -6.02
CA LEU A 429 21.43 17.93 -6.08
C LEU A 429 22.97 18.10 -6.21
N VAL A 430 23.46 19.28 -6.59
CA VAL A 430 24.91 19.55 -6.74
C VAL A 430 25.70 19.17 -5.48
N PRO A 431 25.27 19.48 -4.25
CA PRO A 431 26.02 19.12 -3.04
C PRO A 431 26.22 17.62 -2.85
N PHE A 432 25.34 16.80 -3.42
CA PHE A 432 25.37 15.34 -3.30
C PHE A 432 26.14 14.67 -4.44
N VAL A 433 26.02 15.22 -5.65
CA VAL A 433 26.67 14.70 -6.85
C VAL A 433 28.13 15.16 -6.95
N GLY A 434 28.43 16.35 -6.42
CA GLY A 434 29.77 16.93 -6.39
C GLY A 434 30.20 17.62 -7.70
N THR A 435 29.26 17.81 -8.64
CA THR A 435 29.47 18.55 -9.89
C THR A 435 28.17 19.22 -10.33
N GLU A 436 28.29 20.37 -11.03
CA GLU A 436 27.16 21.08 -11.61
C GLU A 436 26.73 20.51 -12.96
N VAL A 437 27.64 19.79 -13.64
CA VAL A 437 27.40 19.23 -14.98
C VAL A 437 27.96 17.81 -15.07
N LEU A 438 27.18 16.94 -15.67
CA LEU A 438 27.60 15.58 -16.07
C LEU A 438 28.11 15.66 -17.50
N GLU A 439 29.38 15.34 -17.72
CA GLU A 439 30.02 15.39 -19.02
C GLU A 439 30.00 14.06 -19.74
N PRO A 440 29.79 14.02 -21.08
CA PRO A 440 29.94 12.80 -21.86
C PRO A 440 31.32 12.17 -21.70
N GLN A 441 31.35 10.86 -21.51
CA GLN A 441 32.62 10.14 -21.42
C GLN A 441 33.37 10.20 -22.77
N LYS A 442 34.67 10.51 -22.72
CA LYS A 442 35.52 10.39 -23.93
C LYS A 442 35.51 8.89 -24.34
N LYS A 443 35.10 8.63 -25.58
CA LYS A 443 35.22 7.28 -26.14
C LYS A 443 36.70 6.88 -26.05
N LYS A 444 36.95 5.78 -25.29
CA LYS A 444 38.26 5.16 -25.22
C LYS A 444 38.59 4.43 -26.52
#